data_ed71b8f8a2cba09603ca743e109fe1a4
#
_entry.id   ed71b8f8a2cba09603ca743e109fe1a4
#
_cell.length_a   1.000
_cell.length_b   1.000
_cell.length_c   1.000
_cell.angle_alpha   90.00
_cell.angle_beta   90.00
_cell.angle_gamma   90.00
#
_symmetry.space_group_name_H-M   'P 1'
#
loop_
_entity.id
_entity.type
_entity.pdbx_description
1 polymer ?
#
loop_
_entity_poly.entity_id
_entity_poly.type
_entity_poly.pdbx_seq_one_letter_code
_entity_poly.pdbx_strand_id
1 'polypeptide(L)'
;MPITTNIAAYKFAPLTDLKPLRDRLLAQCKAAGLKGTILLSTEGINLFVAGPRTEIDALLSELRNVPGLAELPVKFSESSHQPFHRMLVKIKQEIIAFGVEGIDPARRPSPKLAPAELKRWLDEGRPITLLDTRNDYEVKLGTFKNALLLGIDQFREFPEAVKQLPDELKQQPIVMFCTGGIRCEKAGPFMQREGFEQIFQLDGGILKYFEDCGDAHYNGECFVFDQRVGVDPHLEETASDQCFVCQSPLTFEEQRDPRHIPGRSCPHCFQSDDEQRAVVIAARHAALRLATTPLPGSVAYENLRPVRVPPQFDGHTLLDCLAGLFDHIPRDEWRERCEEGRLLHVDRHAVGPEHRVRTGERYLQRQPETIEPEVNADIRILYEDEAIVVIHKPAPLPMHPCGRFNRNTLQHILEVVYRPNNPRAAHRLDANTSGIVLLSRTKHIAGLLQPQFQRGEIEKVYLARVIGHPVEDRFTCEAAISAVSSDLGSRAIDETDGLPSRTDFRVIERCTDGTALLEVVPLTGRTNQIRVHLWHLGFPIVGDPTYLADHRLGDTQTHGIDAAPLCLLAHRIIFSHPLTHQRMTFEAKLPNWTQ
;
A
#
# COMPACT_ATOMS: atom_id res chain seq x y z
N MET A 1 32.80 -20.87 -26.40
CA MET A 1 32.76 -19.44 -26.02
C MET A 1 34.03 -19.15 -25.26
N PRO A 2 34.58 -17.92 -25.26
CA PRO A 2 35.77 -17.63 -24.45
C PRO A 2 35.40 -17.80 -22.96
N ILE A 3 36.25 -18.53 -22.23
CA ILE A 3 36.14 -18.71 -20.78
C ILE A 3 36.36 -17.36 -20.10
N THR A 4 35.47 -16.97 -19.20
CA THR A 4 35.58 -15.75 -18.40
C THR A 4 36.24 -16.09 -17.06
N THR A 5 37.35 -15.41 -16.74
CA THR A 5 38.01 -15.55 -15.44
C THR A 5 37.33 -14.64 -14.42
N ASN A 6 36.90 -15.20 -13.29
CA ASN A 6 36.33 -14.49 -12.17
C ASN A 6 37.33 -14.41 -11.03
N ILE A 7 37.44 -13.27 -10.38
CA ILE A 7 38.25 -13.10 -9.17
C ILE A 7 37.42 -12.55 -8.02
N ALA A 8 37.69 -13.08 -6.83
CA ALA A 8 37.23 -12.53 -5.55
C ALA A 8 38.45 -12.28 -4.66
N ALA A 9 38.57 -11.08 -4.15
CA ALA A 9 39.70 -10.72 -3.28
C ALA A 9 39.28 -9.66 -2.26
N TYR A 10 39.83 -9.75 -1.06
CA TYR A 10 39.73 -8.68 -0.08
C TYR A 10 41.03 -8.58 0.74
N LYS A 11 41.29 -7.40 1.26
CA LYS A 11 42.38 -7.18 2.22
C LYS A 11 42.06 -6.00 3.12
N PHE A 12 42.18 -6.20 4.44
CA PHE A 12 42.17 -5.12 5.41
C PHE A 12 43.61 -4.52 5.45
N ALA A 13 43.72 -3.28 5.03
CA ALA A 13 44.97 -2.51 5.02
C ALA A 13 44.65 -1.03 4.99
N PRO A 14 45.38 -0.16 5.69
CA PRO A 14 45.16 1.28 5.62
C PRO A 14 45.36 1.79 4.20
N LEU A 15 44.30 2.35 3.59
CA LEU A 15 44.38 2.97 2.26
C LEU A 15 44.14 4.47 2.37
N THR A 16 44.93 5.23 1.60
CA THR A 16 44.82 6.68 1.45
C THR A 16 44.44 7.03 0.01
N ASP A 17 44.16 8.30 -0.25
CA ASP A 17 43.87 8.83 -1.60
C ASP A 17 42.82 8.05 -2.38
N LEU A 18 41.76 7.65 -1.69
CA LEU A 18 40.74 6.76 -2.22
C LEU A 18 40.04 7.27 -3.49
N LYS A 19 39.85 8.60 -3.63
CA LYS A 19 39.18 9.17 -4.81
C LYS A 19 40.01 9.07 -6.08
N PRO A 20 41.30 9.45 -6.09
CA PRO A 20 42.19 9.20 -7.23
C PRO A 20 42.35 7.71 -7.57
N LEU A 21 42.45 6.85 -6.55
CA LEU A 21 42.56 5.40 -6.75
C LEU A 21 41.27 4.85 -7.41
N ARG A 22 40.08 5.26 -6.91
CA ARG A 22 38.79 4.88 -7.49
C ARG A 22 38.72 5.26 -8.97
N ASP A 23 39.06 6.51 -9.31
CA ASP A 23 38.90 7.05 -10.66
C ASP A 23 39.84 6.32 -11.63
N ARG A 24 41.07 6.03 -11.22
CA ARG A 24 42.08 5.28 -11.99
C ARG A 24 41.62 3.84 -12.23
N LEU A 25 41.22 3.11 -11.19
CA LEU A 25 40.72 1.73 -11.30
C LEU A 25 39.47 1.63 -12.18
N LEU A 26 38.52 2.58 -12.04
CA LEU A 26 37.31 2.60 -12.84
C LEU A 26 37.61 2.82 -14.33
N ALA A 27 38.52 3.74 -14.65
CA ALA A 27 38.94 4.03 -16.02
C ALA A 27 39.62 2.80 -16.65
N GLN A 28 40.58 2.19 -15.94
CA GLN A 28 41.29 1.00 -16.38
C GLN A 28 40.35 -0.18 -16.63
N CYS A 29 39.50 -0.53 -15.63
CA CYS A 29 38.58 -1.65 -15.78
C CYS A 29 37.58 -1.45 -16.93
N LYS A 30 37.08 -0.22 -17.16
CA LYS A 30 36.24 0.09 -18.30
C LYS A 30 36.94 -0.07 -19.63
N ALA A 31 38.17 0.43 -19.75
CA ALA A 31 38.97 0.29 -20.96
C ALA A 31 39.30 -1.17 -21.29
N ALA A 32 39.54 -1.99 -20.26
CA ALA A 32 39.80 -3.42 -20.35
C ALA A 32 38.52 -4.30 -20.51
N GLY A 33 37.32 -3.71 -20.54
CA GLY A 33 36.05 -4.46 -20.65
C GLY A 33 35.72 -5.32 -19.44
N LEU A 34 36.40 -5.11 -18.30
CA LEU A 34 36.12 -5.82 -17.05
C LEU A 34 34.79 -5.39 -16.45
N LYS A 35 34.09 -6.32 -15.80
CA LYS A 35 32.83 -6.05 -15.05
C LYS A 35 32.94 -6.58 -13.64
N GLY A 36 32.16 -5.99 -12.73
CA GLY A 36 32.17 -6.39 -11.32
C GLY A 36 32.05 -5.22 -10.37
N THR A 37 32.44 -5.44 -9.12
CA THR A 37 32.39 -4.44 -8.06
C THR A 37 33.71 -4.40 -7.30
N ILE A 38 34.26 -3.20 -7.11
CA ILE A 38 35.40 -2.91 -6.24
C ILE A 38 34.92 -1.94 -5.16
N LEU A 39 35.02 -2.33 -3.90
CA LEU A 39 34.76 -1.48 -2.74
C LEU A 39 36.10 -1.02 -2.15
N LEU A 40 36.27 0.28 -1.98
CA LEU A 40 37.42 0.92 -1.36
C LEU A 40 37.00 1.61 -0.06
N SER A 41 37.77 1.47 0.97
CA SER A 41 37.62 2.17 2.25
C SER A 41 39.02 2.51 2.81
N THR A 42 39.06 3.38 3.81
CA THR A 42 40.29 3.62 4.60
C THR A 42 40.76 2.37 5.35
N GLU A 43 39.89 1.36 5.52
CA GLU A 43 40.22 0.08 6.15
C GLU A 43 40.68 -1.00 5.18
N GLY A 44 40.57 -0.79 3.83
CA GLY A 44 40.99 -1.80 2.86
C GLY A 44 40.21 -1.82 1.54
N ILE A 45 40.26 -2.99 0.88
CA ILE A 45 39.64 -3.28 -0.40
C ILE A 45 38.85 -4.58 -0.34
N ASN A 46 37.71 -4.63 -1.06
CA ASN A 46 36.94 -5.85 -1.32
C ASN A 46 36.45 -5.82 -2.77
N LEU A 47 36.71 -6.87 -3.54
CA LEU A 47 36.36 -6.89 -4.97
C LEU A 47 35.88 -8.26 -5.47
N PHE A 48 34.99 -8.17 -6.45
CA PHE A 48 34.53 -9.26 -7.30
C PHE A 48 34.55 -8.73 -8.74
N VAL A 49 35.42 -9.30 -9.60
CA VAL A 49 35.60 -8.79 -10.96
C VAL A 49 35.76 -9.97 -11.91
N ALA A 50 35.20 -9.84 -13.11
CA ALA A 50 35.23 -10.87 -14.13
C ALA A 50 35.63 -10.27 -15.50
N GLY A 51 36.37 -11.06 -16.29
CA GLY A 51 36.79 -10.70 -17.65
C GLY A 51 37.86 -11.63 -18.22
N PRO A 52 38.48 -11.22 -19.34
CA PRO A 52 39.59 -12.00 -19.91
C PRO A 52 40.75 -12.12 -18.92
N ARG A 53 41.39 -13.27 -18.88
CA ARG A 53 42.50 -13.55 -17.94
C ARG A 53 43.64 -12.50 -18.00
N THR A 54 44.03 -12.08 -19.17
CA THR A 54 45.07 -11.08 -19.37
C THR A 54 44.75 -9.73 -18.72
N GLU A 55 43.49 -9.31 -18.83
CA GLU A 55 42.98 -8.07 -18.26
C GLU A 55 42.83 -8.13 -16.74
N ILE A 56 42.47 -9.30 -16.23
CA ILE A 56 42.44 -9.58 -14.78
C ILE A 56 43.86 -9.51 -14.21
N ASP A 57 44.85 -10.13 -14.86
CA ASP A 57 46.26 -10.10 -14.42
C ASP A 57 46.84 -8.67 -14.43
N ALA A 58 46.47 -7.87 -15.43
CA ALA A 58 46.84 -6.44 -15.48
C ALA A 58 46.18 -5.64 -14.31
N LEU A 59 44.93 -5.86 -14.00
CA LEU A 59 44.26 -5.26 -12.84
C LEU A 59 44.94 -5.65 -11.51
N LEU A 60 45.29 -6.92 -11.34
CA LEU A 60 45.96 -7.42 -10.14
C LEU A 60 47.37 -6.82 -9.99
N SER A 61 48.11 -6.66 -11.09
CA SER A 61 49.41 -5.97 -11.08
C SER A 61 49.28 -4.53 -10.59
N GLU A 62 48.29 -3.78 -11.09
CA GLU A 62 47.99 -2.41 -10.64
C GLU A 62 47.60 -2.35 -9.16
N LEU A 63 46.73 -3.26 -8.70
CA LEU A 63 46.34 -3.32 -7.30
C LEU A 63 47.52 -3.64 -6.37
N ARG A 64 48.41 -4.52 -6.75
CA ARG A 64 49.61 -4.88 -5.96
C ARG A 64 50.63 -3.75 -5.84
N ASN A 65 50.57 -2.77 -6.72
CA ASN A 65 51.39 -1.54 -6.63
C ASN A 65 50.82 -0.52 -5.62
N VAL A 66 49.58 -0.74 -5.12
CA VAL A 66 49.01 0.15 -4.09
C VAL A 66 49.63 -0.19 -2.73
N PRO A 67 50.15 0.81 -1.97
CA PRO A 67 50.68 0.58 -0.63
C PRO A 67 49.65 -0.18 0.25
N GLY A 68 50.11 -1.25 0.88
CA GLY A 68 49.26 -2.13 1.71
C GLY A 68 48.61 -3.31 0.95
N LEU A 69 48.60 -3.31 -0.40
CA LEU A 69 47.97 -4.36 -1.20
C LEU A 69 48.96 -5.29 -1.94
N ALA A 70 50.28 -5.17 -1.71
CA ALA A 70 51.29 -5.98 -2.39
C ALA A 70 51.03 -7.50 -2.30
N GLU A 71 50.58 -7.97 -1.14
CA GLU A 71 50.20 -9.36 -0.92
C GLU A 71 48.67 -9.48 -0.85
N LEU A 72 47.94 -9.05 -1.87
CA LEU A 72 46.49 -9.24 -1.98
C LEU A 72 46.21 -10.70 -2.33
N PRO A 73 45.57 -11.50 -1.43
CA PRO A 73 45.16 -12.85 -1.74
C PRO A 73 43.96 -12.82 -2.71
N VAL A 74 44.03 -13.66 -3.74
CA VAL A 74 43.04 -13.68 -4.82
C VAL A 74 42.53 -15.12 -5.00
N LYS A 75 41.23 -15.26 -5.07
CA LYS A 75 40.55 -16.51 -5.46
C LYS A 75 40.18 -16.41 -6.93
N PHE A 76 40.42 -17.46 -7.67
CA PHE A 76 40.09 -17.56 -9.09
C PHE A 76 38.99 -18.60 -9.29
N SER A 77 38.09 -18.34 -10.22
CA SER A 77 37.15 -19.31 -10.76
C SER A 77 36.86 -18.98 -12.22
N GLU A 78 36.24 -19.90 -12.93
CA GLU A 78 35.90 -19.73 -14.34
C GLU A 78 34.38 -19.82 -14.54
N SER A 79 33.88 -19.15 -15.56
CA SER A 79 32.48 -19.24 -15.98
C SER A 79 32.37 -19.22 -17.50
N SER A 80 31.32 -19.86 -18.04
CA SER A 80 31.01 -19.89 -19.47
C SER A 80 30.46 -18.56 -19.99
N HIS A 81 30.10 -17.64 -19.10
CA HIS A 81 29.52 -16.33 -19.39
C HIS A 81 30.06 -15.24 -18.44
N GLN A 82 29.77 -13.98 -18.75
CA GLN A 82 30.16 -12.84 -17.91
C GLN A 82 29.13 -12.65 -16.77
N PRO A 83 29.47 -12.92 -15.49
CA PRO A 83 28.51 -12.97 -14.37
C PRO A 83 28.21 -11.58 -13.76
N PHE A 84 28.54 -10.50 -14.45
CA PHE A 84 28.23 -9.13 -14.00
C PHE A 84 27.73 -8.27 -15.15
N HIS A 85 26.73 -7.41 -14.87
CA HIS A 85 26.18 -6.50 -15.88
C HIS A 85 27.06 -5.28 -16.16
N ARG A 86 27.73 -4.74 -15.13
CA ARG A 86 28.49 -3.47 -15.21
C ARG A 86 29.69 -3.47 -14.28
N MET A 87 30.62 -2.51 -14.52
CA MET A 87 31.73 -2.25 -13.61
C MET A 87 31.40 -1.13 -12.63
N LEU A 88 31.61 -1.37 -11.34
CA LEU A 88 31.40 -0.44 -10.26
C LEU A 88 32.65 -0.34 -9.39
N VAL A 89 33.15 0.89 -9.15
CA VAL A 89 34.17 1.16 -8.12
C VAL A 89 33.58 2.19 -7.16
N LYS A 90 33.41 1.81 -5.88
CA LYS A 90 32.74 2.62 -4.87
C LYS A 90 33.61 2.83 -3.65
N ILE A 91 33.63 4.06 -3.13
CA ILE A 91 34.18 4.36 -1.81
C ILE A 91 33.08 4.18 -0.79
N LYS A 92 33.35 3.41 0.27
CA LYS A 92 32.46 3.12 1.38
C LYS A 92 33.16 3.41 2.71
N GLN A 93 32.40 3.53 3.79
CA GLN A 93 32.97 3.62 5.14
C GLN A 93 33.67 2.32 5.53
N GLU A 94 33.09 1.18 5.12
CA GLU A 94 33.58 -0.16 5.40
C GLU A 94 33.58 -1.00 4.13
N ILE A 95 34.58 -1.88 3.98
CA ILE A 95 34.64 -2.85 2.86
C ILE A 95 33.67 -4.03 3.05
N ILE A 96 33.23 -4.25 4.27
CA ILE A 96 32.11 -5.11 4.67
C ILE A 96 31.35 -4.41 5.79
N ALA A 97 30.04 -4.19 5.59
CA ALA A 97 29.24 -3.40 6.50
C ALA A 97 28.99 -4.14 7.83
N PHE A 98 29.55 -3.61 8.92
CA PHE A 98 29.45 -4.18 10.26
C PHE A 98 28.85 -3.19 11.27
N GLY A 99 29.21 -1.91 11.18
CA GLY A 99 28.62 -0.83 11.96
C GLY A 99 29.10 -0.72 13.41
N VAL A 100 30.18 -1.38 13.80
CA VAL A 100 30.75 -1.31 15.14
C VAL A 100 32.10 -0.61 15.14
N GLU A 101 32.21 0.45 15.90
CA GLU A 101 33.46 1.21 16.02
C GLU A 101 34.55 0.45 16.80
N GLY A 102 35.82 0.71 16.44
CA GLY A 102 36.98 0.14 17.15
C GLY A 102 37.31 -1.31 16.80
N ILE A 103 36.67 -1.89 15.79
CA ILE A 103 37.03 -3.20 15.23
C ILE A 103 38.04 -2.97 14.11
N ASP A 104 39.29 -3.40 14.32
CA ASP A 104 40.38 -3.26 13.37
C ASP A 104 41.04 -4.65 13.07
N PRO A 105 40.56 -5.33 12.01
CA PRO A 105 41.04 -6.66 11.64
C PRO A 105 42.51 -6.66 11.22
N ALA A 106 43.06 -5.55 10.70
CA ALA A 106 44.44 -5.45 10.30
C ALA A 106 45.43 -5.52 11.49
N ARG A 107 44.98 -5.04 12.66
CA ARG A 107 45.79 -5.04 13.90
C ARG A 107 45.53 -6.21 14.81
N ARG A 108 44.33 -6.77 14.78
CA ARG A 108 43.88 -7.87 15.68
C ARG A 108 43.15 -8.94 14.86
N PRO A 109 43.83 -9.72 14.03
CA PRO A 109 43.24 -10.79 13.28
C PRO A 109 42.89 -11.96 14.22
N SER A 110 41.76 -12.65 13.96
CA SER A 110 41.45 -13.90 14.65
C SER A 110 42.36 -15.04 14.16
N PRO A 111 42.65 -16.03 15.03
CA PRO A 111 43.36 -17.24 14.61
C PRO A 111 42.67 -17.92 13.45
N LYS A 112 43.45 -18.22 12.39
CA LYS A 112 42.97 -18.91 11.20
C LYS A 112 43.10 -20.42 11.39
N LEU A 113 42.05 -21.16 11.00
CA LEU A 113 42.04 -22.61 10.98
C LEU A 113 42.02 -23.09 9.51
N ALA A 114 42.98 -23.86 9.12
CA ALA A 114 43.05 -24.41 7.77
C ALA A 114 41.87 -25.36 7.48
N PRO A 115 41.34 -25.39 6.25
CA PRO A 115 40.22 -26.29 5.88
C PRO A 115 40.45 -27.76 6.25
N ALA A 116 41.63 -28.32 5.94
CA ALA A 116 41.98 -29.69 6.26
C ALA A 116 42.04 -29.96 7.78
N GLU A 117 42.43 -28.96 8.56
CA GLU A 117 42.45 -29.04 10.02
C GLU A 117 41.02 -29.01 10.59
N LEU A 118 40.13 -28.15 10.07
CA LEU A 118 38.73 -28.14 10.45
C LEU A 118 38.08 -29.50 10.12
N LYS A 119 38.31 -30.01 8.91
CA LYS A 119 37.82 -31.34 8.52
C LYS A 119 38.27 -32.44 9.51
N ARG A 120 39.55 -32.43 9.88
CA ARG A 120 40.09 -33.38 10.87
C ARG A 120 39.38 -33.25 12.22
N TRP A 121 39.16 -32.03 12.73
CA TRP A 121 38.45 -31.80 13.99
C TRP A 121 37.01 -32.33 13.95
N LEU A 122 36.34 -32.20 12.82
CA LEU A 122 34.99 -32.70 12.61
C LEU A 122 34.94 -34.24 12.47
N ASP A 123 35.92 -34.82 11.75
CA ASP A 123 36.08 -36.28 11.63
C ASP A 123 36.34 -36.95 12.99
N GLU A 124 37.14 -36.29 13.87
CA GLU A 124 37.44 -36.72 15.22
C GLU A 124 36.27 -36.50 16.21
N GLY A 125 35.20 -35.81 15.81
CA GLY A 125 34.09 -35.48 16.69
C GLY A 125 34.45 -34.53 17.84
N ARG A 126 35.38 -33.61 17.63
CA ARG A 126 35.77 -32.65 18.67
C ARG A 126 34.57 -31.78 19.07
N PRO A 127 34.45 -31.44 20.37
CA PRO A 127 33.39 -30.54 20.84
C PRO A 127 33.69 -29.07 20.43
N ILE A 128 33.30 -28.72 19.21
CA ILE A 128 33.40 -27.37 18.65
C ILE A 128 32.04 -26.85 18.19
N THR A 129 31.85 -25.56 18.22
CA THR A 129 30.68 -24.91 17.62
C THR A 129 31.07 -24.31 16.27
N LEU A 130 30.42 -24.71 15.19
CA LEU A 130 30.52 -24.05 13.90
C LEU A 130 29.53 -22.89 13.86
N LEU A 131 30.02 -21.66 13.66
CA LEU A 131 29.19 -20.47 13.60
C LEU A 131 29.13 -19.91 12.17
N ASP A 132 27.96 -19.98 11.54
CA ASP A 132 27.74 -19.36 10.25
C ASP A 132 27.48 -17.85 10.44
N THR A 133 28.37 -17.03 9.87
CA THR A 133 28.25 -15.56 9.95
C THR A 133 27.55 -14.95 8.74
N ARG A 134 26.93 -15.79 7.89
CA ARG A 134 26.22 -15.37 6.69
C ARG A 134 24.79 -14.98 7.02
N ASN A 135 24.15 -14.33 6.07
CA ASN A 135 22.74 -13.98 6.13
C ASN A 135 21.86 -15.22 5.85
N ASP A 136 20.65 -15.24 6.38
CA ASP A 136 19.72 -16.36 6.27
C ASP A 136 19.45 -16.78 4.82
N TYR A 137 19.36 -15.82 3.89
CA TYR A 137 19.13 -16.13 2.49
C TYR A 137 20.31 -16.91 1.86
N GLU A 138 21.56 -16.71 2.31
CA GLU A 138 22.72 -17.47 1.83
C GLU A 138 22.74 -18.89 2.41
N VAL A 139 22.35 -19.01 3.68
CA VAL A 139 22.28 -20.29 4.41
C VAL A 139 21.27 -21.24 3.80
N LYS A 140 20.19 -20.73 3.20
CA LYS A 140 19.16 -21.54 2.51
C LYS A 140 19.72 -22.44 1.42
N LEU A 141 20.76 -22.03 0.71
CA LEU A 141 21.38 -22.85 -0.31
C LEU A 141 22.26 -23.95 0.28
N GLY A 142 22.85 -23.73 1.44
CA GLY A 142 23.65 -24.74 2.12
C GLY A 142 24.52 -24.18 3.23
N THR A 143 24.90 -25.05 4.16
CA THR A 143 25.77 -24.75 5.29
C THR A 143 26.42 -26.01 5.86
N PHE A 144 27.39 -25.88 6.76
CA PHE A 144 27.97 -27.02 7.47
C PHE A 144 26.92 -27.73 8.35
N LYS A 145 27.02 -29.05 8.43
CA LYS A 145 26.19 -29.85 9.32
C LYS A 145 26.30 -29.37 10.75
N ASN A 146 25.16 -29.20 11.41
CA ASN A 146 25.06 -28.73 12.80
C ASN A 146 25.66 -27.32 13.04
N ALA A 147 25.78 -26.47 12.04
CA ALA A 147 26.21 -25.09 12.23
C ALA A 147 25.17 -24.31 13.04
N LEU A 148 25.65 -23.46 13.95
CA LEU A 148 24.84 -22.48 14.65
C LEU A 148 24.53 -21.33 13.70
N LEU A 149 23.24 -21.07 13.49
CA LEU A 149 22.72 -20.01 12.64
C LEU A 149 22.23 -18.86 13.50
N LEU A 150 22.47 -17.64 13.06
CA LEU A 150 22.13 -16.45 13.85
C LEU A 150 20.76 -15.83 13.49
N GLY A 151 20.12 -16.24 12.40
CA GLY A 151 18.83 -15.69 11.96
C GLY A 151 18.92 -14.21 11.57
N ILE A 152 19.97 -13.82 10.85
CA ILE A 152 20.22 -12.43 10.44
C ILE A 152 19.96 -12.22 8.95
N ASP A 153 19.27 -11.13 8.62
CA ASP A 153 19.06 -10.72 7.22
C ASP A 153 20.24 -9.91 6.67
N GLN A 154 20.98 -9.25 7.53
CA GLN A 154 22.14 -8.43 7.18
C GLN A 154 23.26 -8.59 8.20
N PHE A 155 24.51 -8.61 7.73
CA PHE A 155 25.69 -8.76 8.61
C PHE A 155 25.83 -7.65 9.67
N ARG A 156 25.18 -6.51 9.52
CA ARG A 156 25.10 -5.46 10.55
C ARG A 156 24.33 -5.88 11.80
N GLU A 157 23.50 -6.90 11.70
CA GLU A 157 22.71 -7.44 12.83
C GLU A 157 23.55 -8.43 13.67
N PHE A 158 24.67 -8.90 13.15
CA PHE A 158 25.57 -9.83 13.81
C PHE A 158 25.95 -9.41 15.25
N PRO A 159 26.30 -8.15 15.54
CA PRO A 159 26.66 -7.73 16.88
C PRO A 159 25.55 -7.96 17.92
N GLU A 160 24.31 -7.66 17.56
CA GLU A 160 23.18 -7.85 18.48
C GLU A 160 22.79 -9.33 18.57
N ALA A 161 22.87 -10.08 17.48
CA ALA A 161 22.60 -11.52 17.49
C ALA A 161 23.60 -12.29 18.37
N VAL A 162 24.89 -11.95 18.32
CA VAL A 162 25.93 -12.57 19.17
C VAL A 162 25.71 -12.31 20.66
N LYS A 163 25.22 -11.15 21.06
CA LYS A 163 24.89 -10.84 22.45
C LYS A 163 23.76 -11.69 23.02
N GLN A 164 22.95 -12.31 22.17
CA GLN A 164 21.88 -13.22 22.57
C GLN A 164 22.34 -14.68 22.71
N LEU A 165 23.59 -14.98 22.34
CA LEU A 165 24.12 -16.33 22.47
C LEU A 165 24.29 -16.71 23.95
N PRO A 166 24.08 -18.00 24.30
CA PRO A 166 24.29 -18.51 25.66
C PRO A 166 25.73 -18.26 26.15
N ASP A 167 25.86 -17.87 27.41
CA ASP A 167 27.17 -17.59 28.03
C ASP A 167 28.10 -18.82 28.05
N GLU A 168 27.54 -20.02 28.08
CA GLU A 168 28.28 -21.28 28.03
C GLU A 168 29.14 -21.41 26.77
N LEU A 169 28.76 -20.77 25.66
CA LEU A 169 29.52 -20.75 24.41
C LEU A 169 30.78 -19.89 24.51
N LYS A 170 30.90 -18.98 25.47
CA LYS A 170 32.06 -18.09 25.59
C LYS A 170 33.38 -18.82 25.90
N GLN A 171 33.30 -19.98 26.55
CA GLN A 171 34.46 -20.78 26.88
C GLN A 171 34.69 -21.96 25.94
N GLN A 172 33.78 -22.20 24.98
CA GLN A 172 33.90 -23.28 24.01
C GLN A 172 34.65 -22.86 22.76
N PRO A 173 35.35 -23.76 22.06
CA PRO A 173 35.94 -23.47 20.77
C PRO A 173 34.85 -23.19 19.72
N ILE A 174 34.90 -22.01 19.14
CA ILE A 174 34.00 -21.60 18.06
C ILE A 174 34.81 -21.40 16.78
N VAL A 175 34.41 -22.06 15.71
CA VAL A 175 34.97 -21.85 14.38
C VAL A 175 33.96 -21.10 13.52
N MET A 176 34.24 -19.85 13.23
CA MET A 176 33.40 -19.01 12.38
C MET A 176 33.73 -19.24 10.91
N PHE A 177 32.71 -19.15 10.06
CA PHE A 177 32.89 -19.20 8.62
C PHE A 177 31.91 -18.30 7.89
N CYS A 178 32.26 -17.90 6.67
CA CYS A 178 31.40 -17.29 5.66
C CYS A 178 31.85 -17.75 4.28
N THR A 179 31.24 -17.25 3.20
CA THR A 179 31.58 -17.63 1.82
C THR A 179 33.09 -17.52 1.52
N GLY A 180 33.73 -16.39 1.83
CA GLY A 180 35.11 -16.11 1.47
C GLY A 180 36.05 -15.72 2.62
N GLY A 181 35.55 -15.58 3.86
CA GLY A 181 36.31 -15.25 5.06
C GLY A 181 36.19 -13.79 5.53
N ILE A 182 35.79 -12.85 4.69
CA ILE A 182 35.80 -11.40 5.00
C ILE A 182 34.96 -10.99 6.23
N ARG A 183 33.78 -11.60 6.43
CA ARG A 183 32.92 -11.29 7.60
C ARG A 183 33.56 -11.78 8.88
N CYS A 184 34.21 -12.93 8.87
CA CYS A 184 34.88 -13.49 10.02
C CYS A 184 36.01 -12.61 10.53
N GLU A 185 36.69 -11.86 9.67
CA GLU A 185 37.75 -10.92 10.06
C GLU A 185 37.23 -9.83 11.04
N LYS A 186 35.97 -9.36 10.87
CA LYS A 186 35.33 -8.40 11.80
C LYS A 186 34.60 -9.09 12.94
N ALA A 187 33.96 -10.21 12.66
CA ALA A 187 33.20 -10.98 13.66
C ALA A 187 34.09 -11.45 14.81
N GLY A 188 35.29 -11.97 14.52
CA GLY A 188 36.19 -12.52 15.52
C GLY A 188 36.68 -11.51 16.57
N PRO A 189 37.29 -10.39 16.19
CA PRO A 189 37.67 -9.36 17.15
C PRO A 189 36.50 -8.80 17.95
N PHE A 190 35.31 -8.75 17.35
CA PHE A 190 34.09 -8.37 18.08
C PHE A 190 33.71 -9.40 19.12
N MET A 191 33.64 -10.69 18.77
CA MET A 191 33.31 -11.76 19.70
C MET A 191 34.33 -11.85 20.85
N GLN A 192 35.63 -11.68 20.56
CA GLN A 192 36.65 -11.62 21.60
C GLN A 192 36.41 -10.44 22.59
N ARG A 193 35.96 -9.29 22.09
CA ARG A 193 35.58 -8.15 22.92
C ARG A 193 34.35 -8.44 23.80
N GLU A 194 33.40 -9.26 23.29
CA GLU A 194 32.22 -9.71 24.03
C GLU A 194 32.50 -10.90 24.99
N GLY A 195 33.77 -11.32 25.11
CA GLY A 195 34.20 -12.30 26.11
C GLY A 195 34.26 -13.76 25.61
N PHE A 196 34.22 -13.98 24.31
CA PHE A 196 34.46 -15.32 23.74
C PHE A 196 35.96 -15.62 23.69
N GLU A 197 36.42 -16.68 24.32
CA GLU A 197 37.86 -16.92 24.55
C GLU A 197 38.54 -17.69 23.42
N GLN A 198 37.86 -18.68 22.82
CA GLN A 198 38.43 -19.59 21.85
C GLN A 198 37.79 -19.43 20.47
N ILE A 199 38.14 -18.33 19.79
CA ILE A 199 37.57 -17.99 18.49
C ILE A 199 38.58 -18.31 17.38
N PHE A 200 38.14 -19.07 16.39
CA PHE A 200 38.86 -19.38 15.15
C PHE A 200 38.03 -18.94 13.95
N GLN A 201 38.69 -18.59 12.85
CA GLN A 201 38.03 -18.38 11.57
C GLN A 201 38.52 -19.40 10.53
N LEU A 202 37.60 -19.96 9.76
CA LEU A 202 37.93 -20.84 8.65
C LEU A 202 38.71 -20.06 7.59
N ASP A 203 39.99 -20.42 7.38
CA ASP A 203 40.84 -19.72 6.43
C ASP A 203 40.30 -19.86 5.01
N GLY A 204 40.09 -18.73 4.36
CA GLY A 204 39.52 -18.68 3.01
C GLY A 204 38.01 -19.00 2.93
N GLY A 205 37.33 -19.32 4.04
CA GLY A 205 35.89 -19.59 4.10
C GLY A 205 35.46 -20.86 3.37
N ILE A 206 34.14 -20.96 3.09
CA ILE A 206 33.52 -22.14 2.46
C ILE A 206 34.17 -22.45 1.10
N LEU A 207 34.43 -21.46 0.26
CA LEU A 207 35.01 -21.69 -1.06
C LEU A 207 36.38 -22.37 -0.98
N LYS A 208 37.23 -21.99 -0.01
CA LYS A 208 38.52 -22.63 0.19
C LYS A 208 38.38 -24.03 0.80
N TYR A 209 37.35 -24.23 1.66
CA TYR A 209 37.04 -25.53 2.19
C TYR A 209 36.62 -26.48 1.08
N PHE A 210 35.83 -26.03 0.11
CA PHE A 210 35.45 -26.82 -1.06
C PHE A 210 36.68 -27.23 -1.91
N GLU A 211 37.61 -26.28 -2.17
CA GLU A 211 38.87 -26.58 -2.89
C GLU A 211 39.68 -27.69 -2.22
N ASP A 212 39.82 -27.65 -0.89
CA ASP A 212 40.75 -28.52 -0.15
C ASP A 212 40.07 -29.81 0.36
N CYS A 213 38.75 -29.79 0.63
CA CYS A 213 38.05 -30.87 1.34
C CYS A 213 36.77 -31.35 0.66
N GLY A 214 36.34 -30.72 -0.44
CA GLY A 214 35.10 -31.07 -1.12
C GLY A 214 33.86 -30.83 -0.24
N ASP A 215 32.87 -31.71 -0.32
CA ASP A 215 31.58 -31.67 0.38
C ASP A 215 31.60 -32.19 1.83
N ALA A 216 32.77 -32.59 2.35
CA ALA A 216 32.85 -33.20 3.69
C ALA A 216 32.21 -32.28 4.76
N HIS A 217 31.26 -32.81 5.53
CA HIS A 217 30.52 -32.13 6.59
C HIS A 217 29.69 -30.91 6.13
N TYR A 218 29.51 -30.67 4.84
CA TYR A 218 28.70 -29.59 4.29
C TYR A 218 27.44 -30.14 3.61
N ASN A 219 26.35 -29.39 3.65
CA ASN A 219 25.10 -29.73 2.99
C ASN A 219 24.72 -28.62 2.02
N GLY A 220 24.42 -28.98 0.77
CA GLY A 220 23.93 -28.05 -0.24
C GLY A 220 25.03 -27.27 -0.98
N GLU A 221 24.73 -26.07 -1.42
CA GLU A 221 25.52 -25.20 -2.27
C GLU A 221 26.05 -23.99 -1.50
N CYS A 222 27.12 -23.37 -1.99
CA CYS A 222 27.61 -22.11 -1.43
C CYS A 222 27.08 -20.91 -2.23
N PHE A 223 26.34 -20.01 -1.58
CA PHE A 223 25.91 -18.74 -2.19
C PHE A 223 27.12 -17.89 -2.56
N VAL A 224 27.14 -17.36 -3.80
CA VAL A 224 28.14 -16.41 -4.31
C VAL A 224 27.49 -15.11 -4.76
N PHE A 225 28.22 -13.98 -4.65
CA PHE A 225 27.70 -12.63 -4.91
C PHE A 225 27.81 -12.19 -6.37
N ASP A 226 27.57 -13.11 -7.30
CA ASP A 226 27.47 -12.84 -8.73
C ASP A 226 26.28 -13.59 -9.35
N GLN A 227 26.09 -13.52 -10.67
CA GLN A 227 24.94 -14.11 -11.35
C GLN A 227 24.90 -15.65 -11.34
N ARG A 228 25.93 -16.29 -10.87
CA ARG A 228 25.91 -17.75 -10.67
C ARG A 228 25.05 -18.17 -9.47
N VAL A 229 24.79 -17.24 -8.55
CA VAL A 229 23.99 -17.39 -7.33
C VAL A 229 24.51 -18.50 -6.40
N GLY A 230 24.69 -19.73 -6.88
CA GLY A 230 25.22 -20.87 -6.14
C GLY A 230 26.36 -21.56 -6.84
N VAL A 231 27.29 -22.12 -6.06
CA VAL A 231 28.31 -23.04 -6.54
C VAL A 231 28.30 -24.32 -5.69
N ASP A 232 28.52 -25.45 -6.33
CA ASP A 232 28.61 -26.73 -5.68
C ASP A 232 30.01 -26.96 -5.03
N PRO A 233 30.27 -28.09 -4.32
CA PRO A 233 31.56 -28.37 -3.75
C PRO A 233 32.72 -28.59 -4.75
N HIS A 234 32.44 -28.69 -6.03
CA HIS A 234 33.43 -28.68 -7.12
C HIS A 234 33.70 -27.28 -7.66
N LEU A 235 33.03 -26.24 -7.07
CA LEU A 235 33.05 -24.84 -7.49
C LEU A 235 32.43 -24.60 -8.87
N GLU A 236 31.62 -25.54 -9.33
CA GLU A 236 30.83 -25.41 -10.55
C GLU A 236 29.51 -24.65 -10.28
N GLU A 237 29.07 -23.89 -11.27
CA GLU A 237 27.80 -23.14 -11.20
C GLU A 237 26.63 -24.13 -11.12
N THR A 238 25.74 -23.87 -10.19
CA THR A 238 24.53 -24.68 -9.97
C THR A 238 23.33 -24.13 -10.74
N ALA A 239 22.19 -24.86 -10.66
CA ALA A 239 20.94 -24.42 -11.25
C ALA A 239 20.15 -23.42 -10.36
N SER A 240 20.74 -22.98 -9.25
CA SER A 240 20.13 -21.97 -8.37
C SER A 240 20.05 -20.60 -9.08
N ASP A 241 18.96 -19.88 -8.85
CA ASP A 241 18.71 -18.55 -9.43
C ASP A 241 18.35 -17.56 -8.30
N GLN A 242 18.15 -16.29 -8.64
CA GLN A 242 17.76 -15.26 -7.70
C GLN A 242 16.50 -14.55 -8.16
N CYS A 243 15.54 -14.37 -7.25
CA CYS A 243 14.36 -13.59 -7.54
C CYS A 243 14.70 -12.11 -7.78
N PHE A 244 14.35 -11.57 -8.94
CA PHE A 244 14.60 -10.16 -9.27
C PHE A 244 13.86 -9.17 -8.38
N VAL A 245 12.76 -9.59 -7.72
CA VAL A 245 11.91 -8.72 -6.90
C VAL A 245 12.42 -8.64 -5.46
N CYS A 246 12.53 -9.79 -4.77
CA CYS A 246 12.92 -9.83 -3.36
C CYS A 246 14.38 -10.20 -3.11
N GLN A 247 15.13 -10.52 -4.17
CA GLN A 247 16.54 -10.93 -4.13
C GLN A 247 16.81 -12.23 -3.34
N SER A 248 15.77 -12.99 -3.00
CA SER A 248 15.95 -14.32 -2.40
C SER A 248 16.54 -15.30 -3.41
N PRO A 249 17.55 -16.10 -3.04
CA PRO A 249 18.00 -17.22 -3.86
C PRO A 249 16.88 -18.25 -3.96
N LEU A 250 16.80 -18.91 -5.11
CA LEU A 250 15.79 -19.91 -5.45
C LEU A 250 16.47 -21.21 -5.79
N THR A 251 16.11 -22.26 -5.08
CA THR A 251 16.49 -23.62 -5.44
C THR A 251 15.83 -24.04 -6.75
N PHE A 252 16.34 -25.11 -7.37
CA PHE A 252 15.74 -25.66 -8.58
C PHE A 252 14.26 -26.06 -8.40
N GLU A 253 13.87 -26.52 -7.20
CA GLU A 253 12.48 -26.84 -6.87
C GLU A 253 11.62 -25.58 -6.76
N GLU A 254 12.11 -24.53 -6.10
CA GLU A 254 11.40 -23.26 -5.94
C GLU A 254 11.19 -22.52 -7.26
N GLN A 255 12.09 -22.70 -8.23
CA GLN A 255 11.91 -22.15 -9.59
C GLN A 255 10.75 -22.82 -10.36
N ARG A 256 10.36 -24.05 -9.97
CA ARG A 256 9.22 -24.78 -10.53
C ARG A 256 7.90 -24.56 -9.79
N ASP A 257 7.94 -23.88 -8.67
CA ASP A 257 6.74 -23.54 -7.90
C ASP A 257 5.82 -22.63 -8.74
N PRO A 258 4.50 -22.89 -8.81
CA PRO A 258 3.55 -22.05 -9.53
C PRO A 258 3.56 -20.57 -9.11
N ARG A 259 4.05 -20.24 -7.91
CA ARG A 259 4.22 -18.87 -7.40
C ARG A 259 5.47 -18.18 -7.96
N HIS A 260 6.37 -18.92 -8.61
CA HIS A 260 7.52 -18.35 -9.30
C HIS A 260 7.09 -17.87 -10.69
N ILE A 261 6.94 -16.55 -10.82
CA ILE A 261 6.68 -15.87 -12.08
C ILE A 261 7.91 -15.00 -12.38
N PRO A 262 8.77 -15.39 -13.35
CA PRO A 262 10.02 -14.69 -13.65
C PRO A 262 9.83 -13.19 -13.79
N GLY A 263 10.63 -12.40 -13.08
CA GLY A 263 10.57 -10.93 -13.05
C GLY A 263 9.39 -10.34 -12.26
N ARG A 264 8.51 -11.15 -11.67
CA ARG A 264 7.30 -10.69 -10.97
C ARG A 264 7.20 -11.17 -9.52
N SER A 265 7.45 -12.43 -9.27
CA SER A 265 7.36 -13.03 -7.92
C SER A 265 8.10 -14.36 -7.81
N CYS A 266 8.34 -14.80 -6.58
CA CYS A 266 8.80 -16.14 -6.23
C CYS A 266 8.03 -16.66 -5.01
N PRO A 267 8.19 -17.92 -4.59
CA PRO A 267 7.50 -18.47 -3.42
C PRO A 267 7.64 -17.63 -2.14
N HIS A 268 8.75 -16.86 -2.01
CA HIS A 268 9.04 -16.04 -0.83
C HIS A 268 8.39 -14.63 -0.88
N CYS A 269 8.08 -14.11 -2.06
CA CYS A 269 7.49 -12.79 -2.22
C CYS A 269 6.15 -12.79 -2.98
N PHE A 270 5.66 -13.95 -3.36
CA PHE A 270 4.35 -14.09 -3.99
C PHE A 270 3.26 -13.63 -3.03
N GLN A 271 2.39 -12.80 -3.55
CA GLN A 271 1.15 -12.42 -2.90
C GLN A 271 0.00 -12.74 -3.84
N SER A 272 -1.01 -13.42 -3.34
CA SER A 272 -2.25 -13.63 -4.07
C SER A 272 -2.95 -12.29 -4.35
N ASP A 273 -3.84 -12.27 -5.33
CA ASP A 273 -4.61 -11.06 -5.65
C ASP A 273 -5.41 -10.57 -4.42
N ASP A 274 -5.87 -11.47 -3.56
CA ASP A 274 -6.60 -11.13 -2.33
C ASP A 274 -5.68 -10.51 -1.28
N GLU A 275 -4.46 -11.03 -1.10
CA GLU A 275 -3.47 -10.44 -0.19
C GLU A 275 -3.01 -9.06 -0.67
N GLN A 276 -2.75 -8.90 -1.98
CA GLN A 276 -2.40 -7.60 -2.57
C GLN A 276 -3.54 -6.60 -2.36
N ARG A 277 -4.78 -7.02 -2.58
CA ARG A 277 -5.97 -6.21 -2.35
C ARG A 277 -6.12 -5.81 -0.89
N ALA A 278 -5.89 -6.74 0.04
CA ALA A 278 -5.93 -6.45 1.47
C ALA A 278 -4.92 -5.38 1.89
N VAL A 279 -3.70 -5.41 1.34
CA VAL A 279 -2.67 -4.37 1.57
C VAL A 279 -3.13 -3.02 1.06
N VAL A 280 -3.68 -2.95 -0.17
CA VAL A 280 -4.22 -1.72 -0.75
C VAL A 280 -5.36 -1.17 0.11
N ILE A 281 -6.31 -2.00 0.52
CA ILE A 281 -7.44 -1.59 1.38
C ILE A 281 -6.95 -1.08 2.74
N ALA A 282 -5.98 -1.74 3.36
CA ALA A 282 -5.40 -1.29 4.63
C ALA A 282 -4.75 0.10 4.50
N ALA A 283 -4.00 0.34 3.42
CA ALA A 283 -3.42 1.64 3.12
C ALA A 283 -4.50 2.72 2.90
N ARG A 284 -5.60 2.38 2.22
CA ARG A 284 -6.74 3.29 2.04
C ARG A 284 -7.43 3.62 3.36
N HIS A 285 -7.63 2.66 4.24
CA HIS A 285 -8.20 2.92 5.57
C HIS A 285 -7.29 3.82 6.42
N ALA A 286 -5.96 3.68 6.32
CA ALA A 286 -5.02 4.60 6.96
C ALA A 286 -5.16 6.03 6.40
N ALA A 287 -5.25 6.17 5.07
CA ALA A 287 -5.46 7.46 4.41
C ALA A 287 -6.81 8.09 4.76
N LEU A 288 -7.89 7.30 4.86
CA LEU A 288 -9.21 7.75 5.31
C LEU A 288 -9.13 8.33 6.73
N ARG A 289 -8.50 7.63 7.68
CA ARG A 289 -8.30 8.14 9.05
C ARG A 289 -7.57 9.48 9.07
N LEU A 290 -6.51 9.62 8.29
CA LEU A 290 -5.78 10.90 8.19
C LEU A 290 -6.63 12.01 7.58
N ALA A 291 -7.44 11.71 6.56
CA ALA A 291 -8.29 12.68 5.89
C ALA A 291 -9.51 13.12 6.72
N THR A 292 -9.86 12.35 7.75
CA THR A 292 -11.05 12.58 8.60
C THR A 292 -10.73 12.90 10.05
N THR A 293 -9.45 13.11 10.40
CA THR A 293 -9.02 13.45 11.75
C THR A 293 -8.07 14.67 11.71
N PRO A 294 -8.58 15.90 11.94
CA PRO A 294 -9.99 16.27 12.13
C PRO A 294 -10.82 16.16 10.84
N LEU A 295 -12.15 16.17 10.95
CA LEU A 295 -13.04 16.22 9.79
C LEU A 295 -12.74 17.47 8.95
N PRO A 296 -12.74 17.38 7.60
CA PRO A 296 -12.28 18.46 6.72
C PRO A 296 -13.11 19.75 6.85
N GLY A 297 -14.40 19.62 7.19
CA GLY A 297 -15.31 20.74 7.40
C GLY A 297 -15.38 21.24 8.84
N SER A 298 -14.79 20.55 9.83
CA SER A 298 -14.78 20.98 11.24
C SER A 298 -13.71 22.03 11.55
N VAL A 299 -12.75 22.22 10.64
CA VAL A 299 -11.79 23.31 10.71
C VAL A 299 -12.29 24.48 9.87
N ALA A 300 -12.33 25.70 10.43
CA ALA A 300 -12.79 26.88 9.70
C ALA A 300 -12.03 27.07 8.38
N TYR A 301 -12.77 27.28 7.30
CA TYR A 301 -12.20 27.45 5.97
C TYR A 301 -13.01 28.43 5.12
N GLU A 302 -12.39 28.97 4.07
CA GLU A 302 -13.09 29.76 3.06
C GLU A 302 -13.89 28.85 2.12
N ASN A 303 -15.22 28.97 2.14
CA ASN A 303 -16.11 28.25 1.26
C ASN A 303 -16.55 29.12 0.09
N LEU A 304 -16.30 28.65 -1.14
CA LEU A 304 -16.69 29.32 -2.37
C LEU A 304 -17.85 28.56 -3.03
N ARG A 305 -19.07 29.05 -2.84
CA ARG A 305 -20.28 28.41 -3.38
C ARG A 305 -20.61 28.94 -4.77
N PRO A 306 -20.67 28.06 -5.78
CA PRO A 306 -21.01 28.50 -7.12
C PRO A 306 -22.48 28.87 -7.23
N VAL A 307 -22.74 30.03 -7.82
CA VAL A 307 -24.07 30.52 -8.23
C VAL A 307 -24.06 30.61 -9.77
N ARG A 308 -25.01 29.97 -10.41
CA ARG A 308 -25.18 30.03 -11.88
C ARG A 308 -26.40 30.88 -12.21
N VAL A 309 -26.27 31.78 -13.18
CA VAL A 309 -27.34 32.64 -13.66
C VAL A 309 -28.28 31.85 -14.58
N PRO A 310 -29.56 31.66 -14.20
CA PRO A 310 -30.54 31.03 -15.06
C PRO A 310 -31.13 32.03 -16.09
N PRO A 311 -31.79 31.53 -17.15
CA PRO A 311 -32.28 32.37 -18.27
C PRO A 311 -33.21 33.51 -17.87
N GLN A 312 -34.02 33.32 -16.82
CA GLN A 312 -35.00 34.35 -16.37
C GLN A 312 -34.33 35.60 -15.79
N PHE A 313 -33.06 35.55 -15.45
CA PHE A 313 -32.31 36.72 -14.92
C PHE A 313 -31.33 37.34 -15.93
N ASP A 314 -31.44 36.97 -17.20
CA ASP A 314 -30.59 37.59 -18.23
C ASP A 314 -30.73 39.10 -18.30
N GLY A 315 -29.62 39.85 -18.19
CA GLY A 315 -29.60 41.32 -18.18
C GLY A 315 -30.07 41.97 -16.89
N HIS A 316 -30.52 41.22 -15.86
CA HIS A 316 -30.85 41.77 -14.54
C HIS A 316 -29.58 42.15 -13.76
N THR A 317 -29.73 42.84 -12.63
CA THR A 317 -28.60 43.06 -11.73
C THR A 317 -28.23 41.76 -10.98
N LEU A 318 -26.98 41.63 -10.54
CA LEU A 318 -26.55 40.51 -9.70
C LEU A 318 -27.40 40.43 -8.43
N LEU A 319 -27.74 41.58 -7.84
CA LEU A 319 -28.60 41.66 -6.67
C LEU A 319 -30.02 41.11 -6.95
N ASP A 320 -30.62 41.45 -8.09
CA ASP A 320 -31.93 40.92 -8.49
C ASP A 320 -31.90 39.41 -8.69
N CYS A 321 -30.84 38.94 -9.34
CA CYS A 321 -30.62 37.52 -9.57
C CYS A 321 -30.49 36.77 -8.24
N LEU A 322 -29.65 37.24 -7.32
CA LEU A 322 -29.43 36.60 -6.01
C LEU A 322 -30.69 36.59 -5.15
N ALA A 323 -31.38 37.72 -5.05
CA ALA A 323 -32.62 37.84 -4.29
C ALA A 323 -33.76 36.97 -4.85
N GLY A 324 -33.81 36.79 -6.18
CA GLY A 324 -34.80 35.92 -6.81
C GLY A 324 -34.43 34.43 -6.81
N LEU A 325 -33.14 34.07 -6.66
CA LEU A 325 -32.70 32.68 -6.53
C LEU A 325 -32.77 32.17 -5.08
N PHE A 326 -32.65 33.05 -4.11
CA PHE A 326 -32.54 32.77 -2.68
C PHE A 326 -33.47 33.67 -1.90
N ASP A 327 -34.76 33.49 -2.09
CA ASP A 327 -35.86 34.28 -1.53
C ASP A 327 -35.92 34.28 0.00
N HIS A 328 -35.35 33.22 0.61
CA HIS A 328 -35.21 33.10 2.06
C HIS A 328 -34.11 34.02 2.67
N ILE A 329 -33.30 34.68 1.84
CA ILE A 329 -32.28 35.66 2.27
C ILE A 329 -32.74 37.04 1.88
N PRO A 330 -32.84 37.98 2.83
CA PRO A 330 -33.28 39.37 2.57
C PRO A 330 -32.40 40.06 1.51
N ARG A 331 -33.05 40.85 0.65
CA ARG A 331 -32.37 41.56 -0.45
C ARG A 331 -31.26 42.49 0.08
N ASP A 332 -31.48 43.14 1.22
CA ASP A 332 -30.48 44.04 1.82
C ASP A 332 -29.24 43.27 2.30
N GLU A 333 -29.42 42.05 2.80
CA GLU A 333 -28.31 41.19 3.18
C GLU A 333 -27.48 40.76 1.94
N TRP A 334 -28.13 40.49 0.79
CA TRP A 334 -27.42 40.26 -0.46
C TRP A 334 -26.63 41.48 -0.93
N ARG A 335 -27.20 42.70 -0.77
CA ARG A 335 -26.50 43.96 -1.08
C ARG A 335 -25.24 44.11 -0.23
N GLU A 336 -25.35 43.92 1.08
CA GLU A 336 -24.23 43.96 2.00
C GLU A 336 -23.14 42.98 1.63
N ARG A 337 -23.50 41.71 1.35
CA ARG A 337 -22.54 40.67 0.90
C ARG A 337 -21.82 41.04 -0.40
N CYS A 338 -22.49 41.72 -1.35
CA CYS A 338 -21.85 42.20 -2.56
C CYS A 338 -20.87 43.33 -2.27
N GLU A 339 -21.27 44.31 -1.42
CA GLU A 339 -20.45 45.47 -1.03
C GLU A 339 -19.22 45.04 -0.21
N GLU A 340 -19.33 44.00 0.61
CA GLU A 340 -18.21 43.39 1.33
C GLU A 340 -17.27 42.59 0.43
N GLY A 341 -17.52 42.50 -0.87
CA GLY A 341 -16.71 41.70 -1.80
C GLY A 341 -16.85 40.20 -1.61
N ARG A 342 -17.97 39.71 -1.08
CA ARG A 342 -18.25 38.28 -0.90
C ARG A 342 -18.83 37.60 -2.15
N LEU A 343 -19.16 38.38 -3.19
CA LEU A 343 -19.55 37.85 -4.50
C LEU A 343 -18.39 38.03 -5.47
N LEU A 344 -17.89 36.95 -6.00
CA LEU A 344 -16.74 36.92 -6.91
C LEU A 344 -17.17 36.37 -8.27
N HIS A 345 -16.59 36.90 -9.33
CA HIS A 345 -16.61 36.24 -10.62
C HIS A 345 -15.72 34.99 -10.60
N VAL A 346 -15.79 34.11 -11.59
CA VAL A 346 -15.01 32.84 -11.65
C VAL A 346 -13.50 33.05 -11.61
N ASP A 347 -13.01 34.19 -12.09
CA ASP A 347 -11.60 34.62 -12.03
C ASP A 347 -11.22 35.30 -10.71
N ARG A 348 -12.12 35.26 -9.72
CA ARG A 348 -11.96 35.72 -8.34
C ARG A 348 -11.87 37.22 -8.10
N HIS A 349 -12.26 38.07 -9.04
CA HIS A 349 -12.49 39.51 -8.73
C HIS A 349 -13.87 39.73 -8.09
N ALA A 350 -13.96 40.67 -7.17
CA ALA A 350 -15.21 41.01 -6.50
C ALA A 350 -16.17 41.72 -7.47
N VAL A 351 -17.48 41.44 -7.34
CA VAL A 351 -18.52 41.96 -8.20
C VAL A 351 -19.57 42.65 -7.34
N GLY A 352 -19.89 43.91 -7.70
CA GLY A 352 -20.87 44.72 -6.97
C GLY A 352 -22.32 44.39 -7.29
N PRO A 353 -23.29 44.87 -6.48
CA PRO A 353 -24.70 44.54 -6.57
C PRO A 353 -25.36 44.94 -7.91
N GLU A 354 -24.89 46.04 -8.52
CA GLU A 354 -25.45 46.62 -9.76
C GLU A 354 -24.87 45.98 -11.05
N HIS A 355 -23.95 45.00 -10.89
CA HIS A 355 -23.37 44.30 -12.02
C HIS A 355 -24.46 43.58 -12.84
N ARG A 356 -24.43 43.75 -14.18
CA ARG A 356 -25.37 43.07 -15.07
C ARG A 356 -24.93 41.66 -15.37
N VAL A 357 -25.79 40.69 -15.05
CA VAL A 357 -25.51 39.25 -15.25
C VAL A 357 -26.06 38.75 -16.57
N ARG A 358 -25.42 37.69 -17.13
CA ARG A 358 -25.87 37.01 -18.35
C ARG A 358 -26.16 35.55 -18.08
N THR A 359 -27.10 35.00 -18.83
CA THR A 359 -27.45 33.57 -18.77
C THR A 359 -26.23 32.69 -18.86
N GLY A 360 -26.09 31.76 -17.91
CA GLY A 360 -25.01 30.79 -17.86
C GLY A 360 -23.73 31.26 -17.17
N GLU A 361 -23.58 32.56 -16.90
CA GLU A 361 -22.46 33.06 -16.09
C GLU A 361 -22.44 32.41 -14.71
N ARG A 362 -21.24 32.30 -14.15
CA ARG A 362 -21.01 31.73 -12.82
C ARG A 362 -20.32 32.71 -11.91
N TYR A 363 -20.88 32.85 -10.73
CA TYR A 363 -20.32 33.62 -9.64
C TYR A 363 -19.99 32.71 -8.47
N LEU A 364 -19.13 33.16 -7.57
CA LEU A 364 -18.74 32.44 -6.36
C LEU A 364 -19.16 33.26 -5.16
N GLN A 365 -20.07 32.74 -4.36
CA GLN A 365 -20.37 33.30 -3.04
C GLN A 365 -19.28 32.87 -2.07
N ARG A 366 -18.53 33.83 -1.58
CA ARG A 366 -17.47 33.64 -0.58
C ARG A 366 -18.08 33.63 0.82
N GLN A 367 -17.89 32.52 1.53
CA GLN A 367 -18.26 32.37 2.93
C GLN A 367 -16.97 32.14 3.73
N PRO A 368 -16.40 33.19 4.36
CA PRO A 368 -15.21 33.04 5.20
C PRO A 368 -15.57 32.22 6.46
N GLU A 369 -14.59 31.53 7.02
CA GLU A 369 -14.69 30.85 8.32
C GLU A 369 -15.86 29.86 8.42
N THR A 370 -16.19 29.17 7.32
CA THR A 370 -17.24 28.16 7.32
C THR A 370 -16.81 26.96 8.19
N ILE A 371 -17.67 26.61 9.14
CA ILE A 371 -17.58 25.37 9.92
C ILE A 371 -18.83 24.55 9.61
N GLU A 372 -18.64 23.29 9.27
CA GLU A 372 -19.72 22.38 8.91
C GLU A 372 -20.14 21.50 10.08
N PRO A 373 -21.39 21.03 10.11
CA PRO A 373 -21.81 20.04 11.09
C PRO A 373 -20.98 18.77 11.02
N GLU A 374 -20.85 18.10 12.15
CA GLU A 374 -20.19 16.80 12.24
C GLU A 374 -20.95 15.72 11.46
N VAL A 375 -20.21 14.77 10.94
CA VAL A 375 -20.70 13.60 10.20
C VAL A 375 -20.01 12.33 10.67
N ASN A 376 -20.63 11.20 10.45
CA ASN A 376 -19.97 9.91 10.65
C ASN A 376 -19.04 9.62 9.47
N ALA A 377 -17.74 9.58 9.70
CA ALA A 377 -16.72 9.34 8.69
C ALA A 377 -16.09 7.94 8.76
N ASP A 378 -16.71 6.94 9.46
CA ASP A 378 -16.27 5.54 9.49
C ASP A 378 -16.55 4.83 8.15
N ILE A 379 -15.96 5.36 7.08
CA ILE A 379 -16.06 4.80 5.73
C ILE A 379 -15.21 3.54 5.67
N ARG A 380 -15.79 2.43 5.24
CA ARG A 380 -15.07 1.14 5.09
C ARG A 380 -15.02 0.73 3.63
N ILE A 381 -13.82 0.49 3.12
CA ILE A 381 -13.63 -0.07 1.78
C ILE A 381 -13.79 -1.58 1.90
N LEU A 382 -14.74 -2.12 1.15
CA LEU A 382 -15.05 -3.56 1.10
C LEU A 382 -14.28 -4.26 -0.02
N TYR A 383 -14.02 -3.53 -1.11
CA TYR A 383 -13.34 -4.06 -2.28
C TYR A 383 -12.73 -2.92 -3.10
N GLU A 384 -11.56 -3.14 -3.67
CA GLU A 384 -10.92 -2.23 -4.63
C GLU A 384 -10.12 -3.02 -5.66
N ASP A 385 -10.29 -2.69 -6.95
CA ASP A 385 -9.44 -3.15 -8.05
C ASP A 385 -9.17 -1.99 -9.05
N GLU A 386 -8.72 -2.30 -10.26
CA GLU A 386 -8.43 -1.31 -11.30
C GLU A 386 -9.68 -0.62 -11.86
N ALA A 387 -10.86 -1.21 -11.72
CA ALA A 387 -12.12 -0.72 -12.29
C ALA A 387 -13.03 -0.06 -11.25
N ILE A 388 -13.21 -0.68 -10.11
CA ILE A 388 -14.24 -0.31 -9.14
C ILE A 388 -13.70 -0.14 -7.73
N VAL A 389 -14.44 0.60 -6.92
CA VAL A 389 -14.31 0.64 -5.47
C VAL A 389 -15.70 0.40 -4.87
N VAL A 390 -15.82 -0.54 -3.94
CA VAL A 390 -17.05 -0.80 -3.19
C VAL A 390 -16.80 -0.42 -1.75
N ILE A 391 -17.66 0.45 -1.21
CA ILE A 391 -17.55 0.93 0.16
C ILE A 391 -18.83 0.67 0.95
N HIS A 392 -18.69 0.60 2.25
CA HIS A 392 -19.78 0.84 3.20
C HIS A 392 -19.76 2.31 3.60
N LYS A 393 -20.80 3.06 3.23
CA LYS A 393 -21.03 4.44 3.65
C LYS A 393 -21.68 4.45 5.03
N PRO A 394 -21.09 5.08 6.03
CA PRO A 394 -21.79 5.28 7.30
C PRO A 394 -22.89 6.35 7.19
N ALA A 395 -23.67 6.51 8.25
CA ALA A 395 -24.68 7.56 8.40
C ALA A 395 -24.54 8.23 9.78
N PRO A 396 -24.80 9.56 9.88
CA PRO A 396 -25.10 10.47 8.77
C PRO A 396 -23.85 10.88 7.99
N LEU A 397 -23.89 10.80 6.65
CA LEU A 397 -22.84 11.31 5.75
C LEU A 397 -23.45 11.64 4.39
N PRO A 398 -23.48 12.93 3.95
CA PRO A 398 -23.90 13.29 2.61
C PRO A 398 -22.96 12.73 1.53
N MET A 399 -23.54 12.36 0.38
CA MET A 399 -22.78 11.84 -0.76
C MET A 399 -21.93 12.93 -1.46
N HIS A 400 -22.46 14.12 -1.59
CA HIS A 400 -21.87 15.27 -2.31
C HIS A 400 -22.26 16.59 -1.64
N PRO A 401 -21.62 17.70 -1.99
CA PRO A 401 -21.95 19.00 -1.44
C PRO A 401 -23.45 19.34 -1.54
N CYS A 402 -24.07 19.65 -0.42
CA CYS A 402 -25.50 20.00 -0.32
C CYS A 402 -25.78 20.72 1.00
N GLY A 403 -26.72 21.70 0.96
CA GLY A 403 -27.12 22.43 2.15
C GLY A 403 -25.92 23.02 2.91
N ARG A 404 -25.72 22.63 4.16
CA ARG A 404 -24.63 23.08 5.02
C ARG A 404 -23.32 22.30 4.84
N PHE A 405 -23.32 21.25 4.04
CA PHE A 405 -22.18 20.34 3.85
C PHE A 405 -21.48 20.62 2.52
N ASN A 406 -20.16 20.73 2.54
CA ASN A 406 -19.30 20.87 1.37
C ASN A 406 -18.08 19.95 1.47
N ARG A 407 -17.29 20.05 2.55
CA ARG A 407 -16.12 19.20 2.83
C ARG A 407 -16.47 17.94 3.64
N ASN A 408 -17.44 18.05 4.57
CA ASN A 408 -17.93 16.89 5.30
C ASN A 408 -18.90 16.06 4.44
N THR A 409 -18.40 15.58 3.29
CA THR A 409 -19.14 14.76 2.31
C THR A 409 -18.29 13.58 1.87
N LEU A 410 -18.94 12.48 1.51
CA LEU A 410 -18.26 11.30 0.98
C LEU A 410 -17.37 11.66 -0.22
N GLN A 411 -17.90 12.45 -1.16
CA GLN A 411 -17.15 12.87 -2.35
C GLN A 411 -15.85 13.57 -1.97
N HIS A 412 -15.90 14.57 -1.11
CA HIS A 412 -14.71 15.35 -0.74
C HIS A 412 -13.68 14.48 -0.01
N ILE A 413 -14.11 13.65 0.94
CA ILE A 413 -13.21 12.74 1.67
C ILE A 413 -12.51 11.79 0.69
N LEU A 414 -13.26 11.17 -0.24
CA LEU A 414 -12.67 10.29 -1.24
C LEU A 414 -11.76 11.05 -2.23
N GLU A 415 -12.07 12.28 -2.59
CA GLU A 415 -11.17 13.13 -3.40
C GLU A 415 -9.82 13.34 -2.72
N VAL A 416 -9.78 13.55 -1.42
CA VAL A 416 -8.52 13.68 -0.66
C VAL A 416 -7.72 12.37 -0.67
N VAL A 417 -8.39 11.24 -0.44
CA VAL A 417 -7.76 9.91 -0.30
C VAL A 417 -7.26 9.34 -1.63
N TYR A 418 -7.96 9.63 -2.74
CA TYR A 418 -7.69 9.03 -4.04
C TYR A 418 -6.99 9.95 -5.05
N ARG A 419 -6.59 11.16 -4.66
CA ARG A 419 -5.86 12.06 -5.57
C ARG A 419 -4.67 11.34 -6.24
N PRO A 420 -4.43 11.61 -7.56
CA PRO A 420 -5.16 12.49 -8.48
C PRO A 420 -6.38 11.83 -9.16
N ASN A 421 -6.67 10.55 -8.93
CA ASN A 421 -7.66 9.75 -9.66
C ASN A 421 -8.91 9.52 -8.80
N ASN A 422 -9.77 10.52 -8.70
CA ASN A 422 -10.95 10.49 -7.82
C ASN A 422 -12.02 9.50 -8.31
N PRO A 423 -12.46 8.54 -7.49
CA PRO A 423 -13.53 7.61 -7.84
C PRO A 423 -14.87 8.34 -7.95
N ARG A 424 -15.75 7.84 -8.80
CA ARG A 424 -17.07 8.42 -9.08
C ARG A 424 -18.17 7.48 -8.61
N ALA A 425 -19.08 7.97 -7.80
CA ALA A 425 -20.23 7.18 -7.36
C ALA A 425 -21.09 6.80 -8.57
N ALA A 426 -21.40 5.52 -8.71
CA ALA A 426 -22.27 5.00 -9.76
C ALA A 426 -23.76 5.19 -9.38
N HIS A 427 -24.08 5.31 -8.11
CA HIS A 427 -25.39 5.61 -7.56
C HIS A 427 -25.25 6.42 -6.27
N ARG A 428 -26.36 6.82 -5.69
CA ARG A 428 -26.37 7.63 -4.46
C ARG A 428 -27.23 6.99 -3.37
N LEU A 429 -26.87 7.29 -2.13
CA LEU A 429 -27.68 7.08 -0.93
C LEU A 429 -27.99 8.43 -0.28
N ASP A 430 -29.09 8.52 0.46
CA ASP A 430 -29.37 9.70 1.28
C ASP A 430 -28.34 9.85 2.41
N ALA A 431 -28.19 11.04 2.98
CA ALA A 431 -27.23 11.30 4.03
C ALA A 431 -27.39 10.35 5.23
N ASN A 432 -28.65 10.11 5.64
CA ASN A 432 -29.00 9.27 6.79
C ASN A 432 -29.07 7.76 6.46
N THR A 433 -28.99 7.36 5.19
CA THR A 433 -28.98 5.95 4.78
C THR A 433 -27.55 5.42 4.80
N SER A 434 -27.32 4.35 5.55
CA SER A 434 -26.03 3.63 5.54
C SER A 434 -26.01 2.51 4.51
N GLY A 435 -24.84 1.95 4.23
CA GLY A 435 -24.70 0.74 3.43
C GLY A 435 -23.83 0.87 2.19
N ILE A 436 -24.00 -0.05 1.27
CA ILE A 436 -23.10 -0.24 0.13
C ILE A 436 -23.25 0.86 -0.91
N VAL A 437 -22.10 1.41 -1.32
CA VAL A 437 -21.98 2.32 -2.47
C VAL A 437 -20.93 1.77 -3.43
N LEU A 438 -21.33 1.63 -4.71
CA LEU A 438 -20.47 1.27 -5.81
C LEU A 438 -19.90 2.53 -6.47
N LEU A 439 -18.59 2.57 -6.65
CA LEU A 439 -17.88 3.67 -7.32
C LEU A 439 -17.05 3.11 -8.48
N SER A 440 -16.93 3.89 -9.54
CA SER A 440 -16.03 3.65 -10.67
C SER A 440 -14.72 4.41 -10.48
N ARG A 441 -13.59 3.82 -10.84
CA ARG A 441 -12.29 4.48 -10.71
C ARG A 441 -12.03 5.54 -11.78
N THR A 442 -12.64 5.38 -12.96
CA THR A 442 -12.45 6.29 -14.08
C THR A 442 -13.77 6.66 -14.76
N LYS A 443 -13.75 7.73 -15.56
CA LYS A 443 -14.91 8.11 -16.39
C LYS A 443 -15.29 7.01 -17.40
N HIS A 444 -14.30 6.29 -17.92
CA HIS A 444 -14.51 5.18 -18.84
C HIS A 444 -15.33 4.06 -18.17
N ILE A 445 -14.89 3.63 -16.98
CA ILE A 445 -15.59 2.60 -16.20
C ILE A 445 -16.99 3.06 -15.80
N ALA A 446 -17.18 4.35 -15.45
CA ALA A 446 -18.51 4.88 -15.20
C ALA A 446 -19.44 4.70 -16.40
N GLY A 447 -18.94 4.90 -17.64
CA GLY A 447 -19.68 4.66 -18.86
C GLY A 447 -20.07 3.20 -19.11
N LEU A 448 -19.38 2.24 -18.51
CA LEU A 448 -19.72 0.80 -18.56
C LEU A 448 -20.71 0.39 -17.47
N LEU A 449 -20.67 1.04 -16.30
CA LEU A 449 -21.57 0.75 -15.17
C LEU A 449 -22.94 1.42 -15.31
N GLN A 450 -23.00 2.67 -15.78
CA GLN A 450 -24.26 3.42 -15.91
C GLN A 450 -25.34 2.69 -16.72
N PRO A 451 -25.03 2.07 -17.88
CA PRO A 451 -26.04 1.30 -18.62
C PRO A 451 -26.67 0.15 -17.81
N GLN A 452 -25.91 -0.50 -16.92
CA GLN A 452 -26.44 -1.56 -16.08
C GLN A 452 -27.50 -1.02 -15.09
N PHE A 453 -27.29 0.20 -14.53
CA PHE A 453 -28.30 0.88 -13.71
C PHE A 453 -29.53 1.26 -14.54
N GLN A 454 -29.33 1.79 -15.74
CA GLN A 454 -30.43 2.23 -16.64
C GLN A 454 -31.31 1.08 -17.11
N ARG A 455 -30.70 -0.09 -17.37
CA ARG A 455 -31.42 -1.30 -17.81
C ARG A 455 -31.99 -2.14 -16.64
N GLY A 456 -31.75 -1.72 -15.39
CA GLY A 456 -32.20 -2.46 -14.22
C GLY A 456 -31.46 -3.79 -13.99
N GLU A 457 -30.26 -3.95 -14.55
CA GLU A 457 -29.44 -5.16 -14.41
C GLU A 457 -28.75 -5.25 -13.04
N ILE A 458 -28.72 -4.14 -12.29
CA ILE A 458 -28.16 -4.10 -10.94
C ILE A 458 -29.24 -4.35 -9.93
N GLU A 459 -29.11 -5.44 -9.18
CA GLU A 459 -30.01 -5.77 -8.09
C GLU A 459 -29.55 -5.04 -6.83
N LYS A 460 -30.48 -4.34 -6.18
CA LYS A 460 -30.26 -3.61 -4.92
C LYS A 460 -31.24 -4.13 -3.89
N VAL A 461 -30.74 -4.58 -2.76
CA VAL A 461 -31.56 -5.03 -1.63
C VAL A 461 -31.26 -4.15 -0.44
N TYR A 462 -32.32 -3.61 0.16
CA TYR A 462 -32.25 -2.82 1.39
C TYR A 462 -32.92 -3.57 2.53
N LEU A 463 -32.54 -3.22 3.74
CA LEU A 463 -33.27 -3.57 4.95
C LEU A 463 -33.84 -2.30 5.55
N ALA A 464 -35.10 -2.36 5.95
CA ALA A 464 -35.81 -1.27 6.63
C ALA A 464 -36.53 -1.77 7.85
N ARG A 465 -36.40 -1.09 8.99
CA ARG A 465 -37.28 -1.30 10.16
C ARG A 465 -38.34 -0.23 10.14
N VAL A 466 -39.60 -0.65 10.14
CA VAL A 466 -40.75 0.24 10.02
C VAL A 466 -41.61 0.21 11.26
N ILE A 467 -42.36 1.29 11.48
CA ILE A 467 -43.37 1.37 12.52
C ILE A 467 -44.65 0.69 11.99
N GLY A 468 -45.24 -0.22 12.79
CA GLY A 468 -46.41 -0.98 12.43
C GLY A 468 -46.10 -2.35 11.81
N HIS A 469 -47.15 -3.14 11.62
CA HIS A 469 -47.08 -4.51 11.09
C HIS A 469 -47.84 -4.59 9.76
N PRO A 470 -47.17 -4.66 8.59
CA PRO A 470 -47.86 -4.98 7.34
C PRO A 470 -48.59 -6.32 7.45
N VAL A 471 -49.81 -6.37 6.97
CA VAL A 471 -50.65 -7.58 7.03
C VAL A 471 -50.11 -8.66 6.08
N GLU A 472 -49.79 -8.25 4.86
CA GLU A 472 -49.25 -9.13 3.82
C GLU A 472 -47.74 -9.35 4.00
N ASP A 473 -47.27 -10.57 3.77
CA ASP A 473 -45.84 -10.89 3.84
C ASP A 473 -45.07 -10.34 2.65
N ARG A 474 -45.77 -10.06 1.53
CA ARG A 474 -45.19 -9.42 0.32
C ARG A 474 -46.19 -8.42 -0.24
N PHE A 475 -45.69 -7.25 -0.54
CA PHE A 475 -46.51 -6.18 -1.13
C PHE A 475 -45.64 -5.27 -1.99
N THR A 476 -46.26 -4.47 -2.86
CA THR A 476 -45.58 -3.58 -3.81
C THR A 476 -46.21 -2.19 -3.72
N CYS A 477 -45.36 -1.16 -3.87
CA CYS A 477 -45.82 0.21 -4.09
C CYS A 477 -45.33 0.69 -5.47
N GLU A 478 -46.31 1.16 -6.29
CA GLU A 478 -46.06 1.72 -7.63
C GLU A 478 -46.43 3.21 -7.74
N ALA A 479 -46.69 3.85 -6.62
CA ALA A 479 -47.10 5.26 -6.55
C ALA A 479 -45.99 6.15 -7.13
N ALA A 480 -46.38 7.05 -8.03
CA ALA A 480 -45.45 7.97 -8.69
C ALA A 480 -44.90 9.03 -7.73
N ILE A 481 -43.64 9.39 -7.84
CA ILE A 481 -42.96 10.32 -6.94
C ILE A 481 -42.69 11.65 -7.62
N SER A 482 -42.98 12.76 -6.93
CA SER A 482 -42.83 14.12 -7.44
C SER A 482 -41.44 14.39 -8.02
N ALA A 483 -41.37 14.98 -9.21
CA ALA A 483 -40.14 15.42 -9.84
C ALA A 483 -39.50 16.63 -9.12
N VAL A 484 -40.33 17.45 -8.46
CA VAL A 484 -39.94 18.65 -7.71
C VAL A 484 -39.79 18.30 -6.23
N SER A 485 -38.76 18.80 -5.58
CA SER A 485 -38.60 18.69 -4.12
C SER A 485 -39.30 19.84 -3.41
N SER A 486 -39.75 19.61 -2.16
CA SER A 486 -40.07 20.71 -1.26
C SER A 486 -38.82 21.54 -0.95
N ASP A 487 -38.99 22.68 -0.28
CA ASP A 487 -37.89 23.54 0.20
C ASP A 487 -36.92 22.77 1.12
N LEU A 488 -37.41 21.81 1.85
CA LEU A 488 -36.64 20.87 2.67
C LEU A 488 -36.05 19.70 1.88
N GLY A 489 -36.25 19.63 0.54
CA GLY A 489 -35.76 18.54 -0.32
C GLY A 489 -36.51 17.22 -0.15
N SER A 490 -37.60 17.16 0.59
CA SER A 490 -38.47 16.00 0.66
C SER A 490 -39.24 15.78 -0.65
N ARG A 491 -39.67 14.56 -0.89
CA ARG A 491 -40.51 14.17 -2.03
C ARG A 491 -41.85 13.72 -1.52
N ALA A 492 -42.85 13.80 -2.38
CA ALA A 492 -44.20 13.33 -2.08
C ALA A 492 -44.70 12.44 -3.21
N ILE A 493 -45.77 11.70 -2.96
CA ILE A 493 -46.52 11.00 -4.01
C ILE A 493 -47.22 12.05 -4.88
N ASP A 494 -47.12 11.87 -6.19
CA ASP A 494 -47.73 12.73 -7.20
C ASP A 494 -48.20 11.86 -8.35
N GLU A 495 -49.45 11.49 -8.29
CA GLU A 495 -50.09 10.57 -9.28
C GLU A 495 -50.32 11.27 -10.63
N THR A 496 -50.18 12.58 -10.73
CA THR A 496 -50.51 13.36 -11.93
C THR A 496 -49.27 13.59 -12.80
N ASP A 497 -48.25 14.19 -12.20
CA ASP A 497 -47.02 14.60 -12.89
C ASP A 497 -45.76 13.94 -12.31
N GLY A 498 -45.93 12.97 -11.42
CA GLY A 498 -44.82 12.26 -10.77
C GLY A 498 -44.07 11.31 -11.68
N LEU A 499 -42.84 11.04 -11.30
CA LEU A 499 -41.98 10.08 -12.01
C LEU A 499 -42.39 8.64 -11.61
N PRO A 500 -42.60 7.75 -12.60
CA PRO A 500 -42.90 6.35 -12.32
C PRO A 500 -41.89 5.73 -11.38
N SER A 501 -42.34 5.07 -10.34
CA SER A 501 -41.51 4.39 -9.36
C SER A 501 -42.14 3.10 -8.91
N ARG A 502 -41.28 2.12 -8.55
CA ARG A 502 -41.75 0.81 -8.04
C ARG A 502 -40.76 0.28 -7.01
N THR A 503 -41.33 -0.20 -5.90
CA THR A 503 -40.60 -0.85 -4.80
C THR A 503 -41.33 -2.08 -4.34
N ASP A 504 -40.69 -3.23 -4.31
CA ASP A 504 -41.20 -4.48 -3.80
C ASP A 504 -40.71 -4.67 -2.35
N PHE A 505 -41.60 -5.16 -1.49
CA PHE A 505 -41.36 -5.36 -0.07
C PHE A 505 -41.63 -6.81 0.33
N ARG A 506 -40.81 -7.33 1.25
CA ARG A 506 -41.04 -8.63 1.90
C ARG A 506 -40.81 -8.49 3.40
N VAL A 507 -41.80 -8.90 4.20
CA VAL A 507 -41.67 -8.94 5.66
C VAL A 507 -40.71 -10.07 6.04
N ILE A 508 -39.64 -9.71 6.77
CA ILE A 508 -38.71 -10.68 7.36
C ILE A 508 -39.24 -11.09 8.73
N GLU A 509 -39.61 -10.08 9.54
CA GLU A 509 -40.05 -10.29 10.93
C GLU A 509 -41.03 -9.20 11.35
N ARG A 510 -42.03 -9.58 12.16
CA ARG A 510 -42.91 -8.66 12.90
C ARG A 510 -42.48 -8.69 14.36
N CYS A 511 -41.87 -7.61 14.83
CA CYS A 511 -41.28 -7.53 16.16
C CYS A 511 -42.33 -7.24 17.24
N THR A 512 -42.06 -7.69 18.47
CA THR A 512 -42.98 -7.53 19.62
C THR A 512 -43.12 -6.07 20.09
N ASP A 513 -42.23 -5.18 19.69
CA ASP A 513 -42.22 -3.75 20.00
C ASP A 513 -43.11 -2.90 19.07
N GLY A 514 -43.92 -3.55 18.23
CA GLY A 514 -44.79 -2.87 17.27
C GLY A 514 -44.13 -2.42 15.99
N THR A 515 -42.89 -2.87 15.72
CA THR A 515 -42.14 -2.62 14.47
C THR A 515 -42.08 -3.87 13.59
N ALA A 516 -41.70 -3.71 12.33
CA ALA A 516 -41.42 -4.84 11.45
C ALA A 516 -40.11 -4.62 10.68
N LEU A 517 -39.36 -5.70 10.47
CA LEU A 517 -38.17 -5.71 9.62
C LEU A 517 -38.55 -6.16 8.20
N LEU A 518 -38.20 -5.35 7.22
CA LEU A 518 -38.52 -5.58 5.81
C LEU A 518 -37.26 -5.74 4.98
N GLU A 519 -37.30 -6.67 4.05
CA GLU A 519 -36.43 -6.65 2.85
C GLU A 519 -37.12 -5.81 1.79
N VAL A 520 -36.38 -4.91 1.17
CA VAL A 520 -36.89 -3.89 0.24
C VAL A 520 -36.07 -3.91 -1.05
N VAL A 521 -36.76 -4.07 -2.18
CA VAL A 521 -36.15 -4.12 -3.50
C VAL A 521 -36.70 -2.97 -4.36
N PRO A 522 -35.96 -1.84 -4.48
CA PRO A 522 -36.36 -0.74 -5.35
C PRO A 522 -36.00 -1.07 -6.81
N LEU A 523 -36.98 -1.21 -7.66
CA LEU A 523 -36.80 -1.45 -9.11
C LEU A 523 -36.46 -0.18 -9.87
N THR A 524 -36.79 0.97 -9.33
CA THR A 524 -36.40 2.31 -9.80
C THR A 524 -35.49 2.98 -8.76
N GLY A 525 -34.97 4.17 -9.03
CA GLY A 525 -34.02 4.87 -8.12
C GLY A 525 -34.37 6.35 -7.95
N ARG A 526 -35.61 6.67 -7.50
CA ARG A 526 -36.01 8.06 -7.26
C ARG A 526 -35.50 8.52 -5.89
N THR A 527 -35.31 9.83 -5.77
CA THR A 527 -34.89 10.42 -4.48
C THR A 527 -35.92 10.10 -3.38
N ASN A 528 -35.45 9.65 -2.22
CA ASN A 528 -36.26 9.25 -1.07
C ASN A 528 -37.27 8.11 -1.34
N GLN A 529 -37.16 7.38 -2.46
CA GLN A 529 -38.19 6.45 -2.93
C GLN A 529 -38.67 5.47 -1.88
N ILE A 530 -37.80 4.74 -1.22
CA ILE A 530 -38.16 3.74 -0.20
C ILE A 530 -38.89 4.42 0.97
N ARG A 531 -38.37 5.55 1.40
CA ARG A 531 -38.89 6.34 2.53
C ARG A 531 -40.31 6.86 2.23
N VAL A 532 -40.52 7.44 1.05
CA VAL A 532 -41.82 7.98 0.59
C VAL A 532 -42.82 6.85 0.42
N HIS A 533 -42.48 5.74 -0.23
CA HIS A 533 -43.36 4.61 -0.45
C HIS A 533 -43.83 3.98 0.87
N LEU A 534 -42.89 3.73 1.80
CA LEU A 534 -43.25 3.18 3.12
C LEU A 534 -44.12 4.15 3.93
N TRP A 535 -43.79 5.44 3.90
CA TRP A 535 -44.59 6.47 4.54
C TRP A 535 -46.02 6.58 3.95
N HIS A 536 -46.15 6.53 2.61
CA HIS A 536 -47.42 6.52 1.90
C HIS A 536 -48.29 5.32 2.29
N LEU A 537 -47.67 4.15 2.43
CA LEU A 537 -48.36 2.92 2.85
C LEU A 537 -48.72 2.87 4.35
N GLY A 538 -48.36 3.90 5.14
CA GLY A 538 -48.60 3.97 6.56
C GLY A 538 -47.59 3.22 7.44
N PHE A 539 -46.43 2.84 6.88
CA PHE A 539 -45.35 2.16 7.58
C PHE A 539 -44.05 3.00 7.56
N PRO A 540 -44.01 4.19 8.21
CA PRO A 540 -42.84 5.02 8.21
C PRO A 540 -41.62 4.31 8.81
N ILE A 541 -40.42 4.62 8.30
CA ILE A 541 -39.19 3.99 8.77
C ILE A 541 -38.83 4.52 10.16
N VAL A 542 -38.42 3.63 11.06
CA VAL A 542 -37.98 3.99 12.41
C VAL A 542 -36.76 4.93 12.31
N GLY A 543 -36.85 6.05 13.04
CA GLY A 543 -35.78 7.07 13.04
C GLY A 543 -35.74 7.95 11.78
N ASP A 544 -36.80 8.00 10.96
CA ASP A 544 -36.83 8.94 9.83
C ASP A 544 -37.12 10.38 10.32
N PRO A 545 -36.23 11.35 10.08
CA PRO A 545 -36.41 12.73 10.56
C PRO A 545 -37.38 13.55 9.69
N THR A 546 -37.68 13.07 8.49
CA THR A 546 -38.46 13.79 7.48
C THR A 546 -39.87 13.20 7.33
N TYR A 547 -40.00 11.89 7.24
CA TYR A 547 -41.27 11.18 7.02
C TYR A 547 -41.75 10.55 8.33
N LEU A 548 -42.45 11.36 9.14
CA LEU A 548 -42.83 11.03 10.50
C LEU A 548 -44.13 10.18 10.51
N ALA A 549 -44.43 9.55 11.67
CA ALA A 549 -45.69 8.93 11.91
C ALA A 549 -46.86 9.91 11.73
N ASP A 550 -48.08 9.40 11.57
CA ASP A 550 -49.32 10.17 11.36
C ASP A 550 -49.28 11.08 10.11
N HIS A 551 -48.57 10.67 9.08
CA HIS A 551 -48.41 11.40 7.81
C HIS A 551 -47.94 12.86 7.97
N ARG A 552 -47.13 13.15 8.99
CA ARG A 552 -46.50 14.46 9.18
C ARG A 552 -45.11 14.51 8.52
N LEU A 553 -44.79 15.65 7.97
CA LEU A 553 -43.43 15.95 7.51
C LEU A 553 -42.66 16.65 8.63
N GLY A 554 -41.46 16.19 8.90
CA GLY A 554 -40.50 16.83 9.79
C GLY A 554 -39.76 17.98 9.09
N ASP A 555 -39.09 18.79 9.88
CA ASP A 555 -38.34 19.98 9.46
C ASP A 555 -36.80 19.73 9.28
N THR A 556 -36.36 18.51 9.54
CA THR A 556 -34.95 18.13 9.51
C THR A 556 -34.69 17.11 8.40
N GLN A 557 -33.66 17.35 7.58
CA GLN A 557 -33.25 16.42 6.52
C GLN A 557 -32.12 15.49 6.95
N THR A 558 -31.09 16.03 7.62
CA THR A 558 -29.89 15.29 7.99
C THR A 558 -29.79 15.24 9.50
N HIS A 559 -29.65 14.05 10.04
CA HIS A 559 -29.44 13.82 11.47
C HIS A 559 -28.17 14.50 11.98
N GLY A 560 -28.21 14.91 13.25
CA GLY A 560 -26.97 15.12 14.00
C GLY A 560 -26.29 13.76 14.28
N ILE A 561 -25.00 13.80 14.58
CA ILE A 561 -24.21 12.58 14.80
C ILE A 561 -24.70 11.72 15.97
N ASP A 562 -25.30 12.37 16.99
CA ASP A 562 -25.82 11.72 18.21
C ASP A 562 -27.28 11.29 18.09
N ALA A 563 -27.93 11.57 16.96
CA ALA A 563 -29.33 11.22 16.76
C ALA A 563 -29.50 9.70 16.57
N ALA A 564 -30.68 9.19 16.94
CA ALA A 564 -31.04 7.82 16.64
C ALA A 564 -30.96 7.57 15.12
N PRO A 565 -30.40 6.46 14.66
CA PRO A 565 -30.19 6.22 13.24
C PRO A 565 -31.49 6.05 12.47
N LEU A 566 -31.54 6.50 11.22
CA LEU A 566 -32.54 6.04 10.27
C LEU A 566 -32.34 4.54 10.03
N CYS A 567 -33.33 3.72 10.38
CA CYS A 567 -33.25 2.26 10.22
C CYS A 567 -33.45 1.83 8.75
N LEU A 568 -32.61 2.32 7.86
CA LEU A 568 -32.56 1.99 6.43
C LEU A 568 -31.11 1.70 6.02
N LEU A 569 -30.87 0.47 5.55
CA LEU A 569 -29.56 -0.02 5.15
C LEU A 569 -29.57 -0.46 3.68
N ALA A 570 -28.70 0.07 2.84
CA ALA A 570 -28.38 -0.52 1.54
C ALA A 570 -27.54 -1.79 1.77
N HIS A 571 -28.24 -2.92 1.93
CA HIS A 571 -27.68 -4.16 2.46
C HIS A 571 -26.87 -4.92 1.43
N ARG A 572 -27.42 -5.14 0.21
CA ARG A 572 -26.79 -5.97 -0.80
C ARG A 572 -26.88 -5.32 -2.19
N ILE A 573 -25.80 -5.43 -2.95
CA ILE A 573 -25.73 -5.03 -4.35
C ILE A 573 -25.18 -6.19 -5.19
N ILE A 574 -25.80 -6.46 -6.33
CA ILE A 574 -25.34 -7.48 -7.29
C ILE A 574 -25.27 -6.83 -8.68
N PHE A 575 -24.14 -6.98 -9.36
CA PHE A 575 -23.89 -6.39 -10.67
C PHE A 575 -22.86 -7.22 -11.46
N SER A 576 -22.73 -6.96 -12.76
CA SER A 576 -21.66 -7.53 -13.57
C SER A 576 -20.44 -6.60 -13.55
N HIS A 577 -19.26 -7.16 -13.25
CA HIS A 577 -18.02 -6.40 -13.21
C HIS A 577 -17.72 -5.80 -14.61
N PRO A 578 -17.39 -4.49 -14.72
CA PRO A 578 -17.34 -3.79 -16.01
C PRO A 578 -16.25 -4.27 -16.96
N LEU A 579 -15.19 -4.92 -16.47
CA LEU A 579 -14.09 -5.44 -17.29
C LEU A 579 -14.13 -6.96 -17.44
N THR A 580 -14.36 -7.69 -16.33
CA THR A 580 -14.32 -9.16 -16.35
C THR A 580 -15.65 -9.82 -16.67
N HIS A 581 -16.75 -9.06 -16.62
CA HIS A 581 -18.14 -9.52 -16.76
C HIS A 581 -18.58 -10.57 -15.74
N GLN A 582 -17.78 -10.82 -14.71
CA GLN A 582 -18.15 -11.69 -13.61
C GLN A 582 -19.25 -11.07 -12.77
N ARG A 583 -20.23 -11.88 -12.37
CA ARG A 583 -21.29 -11.44 -11.44
C ARG A 583 -20.68 -11.29 -10.04
N MET A 584 -20.76 -10.10 -9.49
CA MET A 584 -20.24 -9.77 -8.16
C MET A 584 -21.38 -9.46 -7.20
N THR A 585 -21.22 -9.89 -5.96
CA THR A 585 -22.17 -9.65 -4.86
C THR A 585 -21.40 -9.08 -3.68
N PHE A 586 -21.94 -7.99 -3.12
CA PHE A 586 -21.41 -7.39 -1.88
C PHE A 586 -22.55 -7.21 -0.89
N GLU A 587 -22.25 -7.50 0.38
CA GLU A 587 -23.20 -7.37 1.49
C GLU A 587 -22.63 -6.50 2.59
N ALA A 588 -23.45 -5.60 3.13
CA ALA A 588 -23.10 -4.79 4.29
C ALA A 588 -23.28 -5.60 5.58
N LYS A 589 -22.40 -5.33 6.56
CA LYS A 589 -22.60 -5.87 7.92
C LYS A 589 -23.92 -5.37 8.48
N LEU A 590 -24.68 -6.27 9.07
CA LEU A 590 -25.96 -5.95 9.69
C LEU A 590 -25.76 -5.06 10.93
N PRO A 591 -26.50 -3.95 11.06
CA PRO A 591 -26.50 -3.12 12.25
C PRO A 591 -27.37 -3.74 13.37
N ASN A 592 -27.17 -3.26 14.61
CA ASN A 592 -27.87 -3.82 15.77
C ASN A 592 -29.40 -3.72 15.69
N TRP A 593 -29.93 -2.74 14.98
CA TRP A 593 -31.37 -2.56 14.83
C TRP A 593 -32.07 -3.61 13.91
N THR A 594 -31.30 -4.49 13.27
CA THR A 594 -31.82 -5.62 12.48
C THR A 594 -32.06 -6.89 13.32
N GLN A 595 -31.64 -6.83 14.59
CA GLN A 595 -31.84 -7.92 15.56
C GLN A 595 -33.09 -7.70 16.39
#